data_fb5eb3f878dd29d3007513511a3be411
#
_entry.id   fb5eb3f878dd29d3007513511a3be411
#
_cell.length_a   1.000
_cell.length_b   1.000
_cell.length_c   1.000
_cell.angle_alpha   90.00
_cell.angle_beta   90.00
_cell.angle_gamma   90.00
#
_symmetry.space_group_name_H-M   'P 1'
#
loop_
_entity.id
_entity.type
_entity.pdbx_description
1 polymer ?
#
loop_
_entity_poly.entity_id
_entity_poly.type
_entity_poly.pdbx_seq_one_letter_code
_entity_poly.pdbx_strand_id
1 'polypeptide(L)'
;MAALAALLADPALAAATAAAGLLLLWLLVLRPAAARKATLVAPAPPRVRRGYTAAEVAAHAREDDLWLIIRGDGGKGAPKVYDVTDYVEVHPGGEAILAHAGGDATAGFFGPQHPSTAFELVEEFCIGWVVAGGE
;
A
#
# COMPACT_ATOMS: atom_id res chain seq x y z
N MET A 1 9.86 11.20 59.62
CA MET A 1 8.69 11.75 58.92
C MET A 1 8.94 13.16 58.38
N ALA A 2 9.57 14.07 59.12
CA ALA A 2 9.82 15.47 58.71
C ALA A 2 10.79 15.61 57.50
N ALA A 3 11.81 14.74 57.37
CA ALA A 3 12.79 14.78 56.27
C ALA A 3 12.19 14.43 54.92
N LEU A 4 11.20 13.53 54.87
CA LEU A 4 10.51 13.14 53.63
C LEU A 4 9.57 14.24 53.11
N ALA A 5 8.95 14.98 54.05
CA ALA A 5 8.08 16.11 53.70
C ALA A 5 8.87 17.30 53.13
N ALA A 6 10.09 17.53 53.65
CA ALA A 6 10.98 18.58 53.13
C ALA A 6 11.50 18.28 51.74
N LEU A 7 11.74 17.00 51.39
CA LEU A 7 12.16 16.60 50.05
C LEU A 7 11.08 16.80 48.99
N LEU A 8 9.80 16.64 49.37
CA LEU A 8 8.66 16.83 48.49
C LEU A 8 8.26 18.30 48.30
N ALA A 9 8.77 19.19 49.18
CA ALA A 9 8.50 20.63 49.14
C ALA A 9 9.58 21.43 48.35
N ASP A 10 10.60 20.78 47.85
CA ASP A 10 11.65 21.46 47.10
C ASP A 10 11.15 21.83 45.68
N PRO A 11 11.01 23.13 45.37
CA PRO A 11 10.51 23.58 44.09
C PRO A 11 11.42 23.18 42.92
N ALA A 12 12.71 22.96 43.16
CA ALA A 12 13.65 22.51 42.13
C ALA A 12 13.41 21.04 41.76
N LEU A 13 13.07 20.18 42.73
CA LEU A 13 12.73 18.78 42.49
C LEU A 13 11.39 18.65 41.78
N ALA A 14 10.39 19.46 42.15
CA ALA A 14 9.09 19.50 41.48
C ALA A 14 9.20 19.97 40.01
N ALA A 15 10.04 20.97 39.74
CA ALA A 15 10.31 21.43 38.40
C ALA A 15 11.03 20.36 37.54
N ALA A 16 11.99 19.65 38.13
CA ALA A 16 12.72 18.58 37.43
C ALA A 16 11.81 17.37 37.06
N THR A 17 10.92 16.97 37.96
CA THR A 17 9.97 15.90 37.72
C THR A 17 8.92 16.29 36.67
N ALA A 18 8.43 17.55 36.69
CA ALA A 18 7.53 18.07 35.67
C ALA A 18 8.19 18.13 34.28
N ALA A 19 9.43 18.59 34.21
CA ALA A 19 10.20 18.63 32.96
C ALA A 19 10.46 17.23 32.41
N ALA A 20 10.79 16.25 33.23
CA ALA A 20 10.97 14.86 32.82
C ALA A 20 9.66 14.23 32.33
N GLY A 21 8.53 14.52 32.98
CA GLY A 21 7.21 14.07 32.58
C GLY A 21 6.79 14.64 31.22
N LEU A 22 7.02 15.94 31.01
CA LEU A 22 6.75 16.59 29.73
C LEU A 22 7.65 16.06 28.59
N LEU A 23 8.92 15.76 28.89
CA LEU A 23 9.84 15.16 27.93
C LEU A 23 9.40 13.74 27.54
N LEU A 24 8.97 12.94 28.54
CA LEU A 24 8.43 11.60 28.28
C LEU A 24 7.14 11.65 27.48
N LEU A 25 6.24 12.56 27.80
CA LEU A 25 5.01 12.78 27.04
C LEU A 25 5.33 13.20 25.59
N TRP A 26 6.30 14.10 25.43
CA TRP A 26 6.77 14.52 24.10
C TRP A 26 7.38 13.35 23.31
N LEU A 27 8.19 12.52 23.95
CA LEU A 27 8.79 11.33 23.33
C LEU A 27 7.77 10.24 22.99
N LEU A 28 6.71 10.08 23.79
CA LEU A 28 5.71 9.03 23.59
C LEU A 28 4.57 9.46 22.68
N VAL A 29 4.13 10.71 22.77
CA VAL A 29 2.91 11.19 22.10
C VAL A 29 3.22 12.12 20.92
N LEU A 30 4.20 13.01 21.08
CA LEU A 30 4.55 14.03 20.10
C LEU A 30 5.79 13.67 19.29
N ARG A 31 6.23 12.41 19.31
CA ARG A 31 7.22 11.97 18.34
C ARG A 31 6.72 12.37 16.95
N PRO A 32 7.39 13.33 16.28
CA PRO A 32 6.98 13.70 14.94
C PRO A 32 6.96 12.43 14.10
N ALA A 33 5.89 12.24 13.37
CA ALA A 33 5.74 11.12 12.41
C ALA A 33 6.87 11.09 11.35
N ALA A 34 7.75 12.09 11.35
CA ALA A 34 8.98 12.19 10.56
C ALA A 34 10.00 11.08 10.83
N ALA A 35 9.85 10.27 11.89
CA ALA A 35 10.68 9.09 12.10
C ALA A 35 10.10 7.81 11.43
N ARG A 36 8.94 7.87 10.81
CA ARG A 36 8.66 6.93 9.73
C ARG A 36 9.68 7.25 8.65
N LYS A 37 10.74 6.45 8.59
CA LYS A 37 11.57 6.37 7.40
C LYS A 37 10.59 6.34 6.23
N ALA A 38 10.47 7.44 5.49
CA ALA A 38 10.11 7.33 4.11
C ALA A 38 11.19 6.39 3.56
N THR A 39 10.87 5.12 3.51
CA THR A 39 11.60 4.21 2.67
C THR A 39 11.43 4.87 1.32
N LEU A 40 12.48 5.56 0.87
CA LEU A 40 12.61 5.93 -0.51
C LEU A 40 12.48 4.59 -1.21
N VAL A 41 11.26 4.26 -1.63
CA VAL A 41 11.03 3.17 -2.55
C VAL A 41 11.86 3.58 -3.73
N ALA A 42 13.01 2.92 -3.89
CA ALA A 42 13.82 3.09 -5.08
C ALA A 42 12.85 2.89 -6.24
N PRO A 43 12.86 3.78 -7.25
CA PRO A 43 11.97 3.60 -8.39
C PRO A 43 12.15 2.17 -8.86
N ALA A 44 11.06 1.41 -8.88
CA ALA A 44 11.09 0.02 -9.31
C ALA A 44 11.81 -0.01 -10.67
N PRO A 45 12.74 -0.95 -10.91
CA PRO A 45 13.43 -1.03 -12.18
C PRO A 45 12.38 -1.05 -13.30
N PRO A 46 12.65 -0.41 -14.45
CA PRO A 46 11.68 -0.32 -15.53
C PRO A 46 11.19 -1.73 -15.85
N ARG A 47 9.91 -1.99 -15.58
CA ARG A 47 9.30 -3.31 -15.82
C ARG A 47 9.32 -3.55 -17.33
N VAL A 48 10.06 -4.54 -17.78
CA VAL A 48 10.10 -4.90 -19.20
C VAL A 48 8.72 -5.47 -19.53
N ARG A 49 7.92 -4.70 -20.28
CA ARG A 49 6.61 -5.15 -20.73
C ARG A 49 6.76 -6.27 -21.76
N ARG A 50 6.11 -7.41 -21.52
CA ARG A 50 6.13 -8.57 -22.40
C ARG A 50 4.74 -9.20 -22.56
N GLY A 51 4.63 -10.14 -23.50
CA GLY A 51 3.44 -10.98 -23.61
C GLY A 51 3.39 -12.04 -22.51
N TYR A 52 2.21 -12.27 -21.96
CA TYR A 52 1.91 -13.32 -20.99
C TYR A 52 0.73 -14.15 -21.47
N THR A 53 0.74 -15.43 -21.24
CA THR A 53 -0.42 -16.28 -21.47
C THR A 53 -1.41 -16.14 -20.30
N ALA A 54 -2.69 -16.42 -20.54
CA ALA A 54 -3.67 -16.44 -19.46
C ALA A 54 -3.33 -17.46 -18.36
N ALA A 55 -2.68 -18.56 -18.73
CA ALA A 55 -2.23 -19.57 -17.77
C ALA A 55 -1.09 -19.05 -16.87
N GLU A 56 -0.15 -18.26 -17.43
CA GLU A 56 0.86 -17.58 -16.62
C GLU A 56 0.21 -16.63 -15.61
N VAL A 57 -0.74 -15.80 -16.05
CA VAL A 57 -1.44 -14.88 -15.14
C VAL A 57 -2.21 -15.61 -14.05
N ALA A 58 -2.86 -16.72 -14.38
CA ALA A 58 -3.63 -17.52 -13.42
C ALA A 58 -2.77 -18.15 -12.30
N ALA A 59 -1.46 -18.29 -12.50
CA ALA A 59 -0.54 -18.74 -11.46
C ALA A 59 -0.32 -17.70 -10.35
N HIS A 60 -0.58 -16.41 -10.63
CA HIS A 60 -0.42 -15.27 -9.72
C HIS A 60 -1.76 -14.83 -9.13
N ALA A 61 -2.37 -15.69 -8.30
CA ALA A 61 -3.73 -15.52 -7.77
C ALA A 61 -3.78 -15.45 -6.25
N ARG A 62 -2.72 -14.98 -5.61
CA ARG A 62 -2.59 -14.89 -4.16
C ARG A 62 -2.46 -13.44 -3.72
N GLU A 63 -2.75 -13.15 -2.47
CA GLU A 63 -2.62 -11.82 -1.88
C GLU A 63 -1.19 -11.28 -1.96
N ASP A 64 -0.20 -12.16 -1.76
CA ASP A 64 1.23 -11.86 -1.80
C ASP A 64 1.83 -12.00 -3.21
N ASP A 65 1.02 -12.35 -4.22
CA ASP A 65 1.42 -12.50 -5.62
C ASP A 65 0.18 -12.39 -6.52
N LEU A 66 -0.24 -11.14 -6.81
CA LEU A 66 -1.52 -10.85 -7.45
C LEU A 66 -1.37 -10.17 -8.79
N TRP A 67 -1.75 -10.88 -9.84
CA TRP A 67 -1.85 -10.32 -11.19
C TRP A 67 -3.30 -10.29 -11.66
N LEU A 68 -3.63 -9.27 -12.44
CA LEU A 68 -4.96 -9.07 -13.01
C LEU A 68 -4.87 -8.82 -14.51
N ILE A 69 -5.90 -9.27 -15.25
CA ILE A 69 -6.11 -8.88 -16.64
C ILE A 69 -7.18 -7.81 -16.67
N ILE A 70 -6.89 -6.67 -17.31
CA ILE A 70 -7.87 -5.61 -17.53
C ILE A 70 -7.80 -5.19 -19.00
N ARG A 71 -8.97 -5.07 -19.64
CA ARG A 71 -9.10 -4.56 -21.00
C ARG A 71 -9.30 -3.05 -20.95
N GLY A 72 -8.52 -2.30 -21.73
CA GLY A 72 -8.71 -0.86 -21.88
C GLY A 72 -10.05 -0.48 -22.51
N ASP A 73 -10.26 0.82 -22.71
CA ASP A 73 -11.41 1.39 -23.43
C ASP A 73 -12.78 0.84 -22.97
N GLY A 74 -12.99 0.78 -21.63
CA GLY A 74 -14.25 0.26 -21.09
C GLY A 74 -14.49 -1.22 -21.37
N GLY A 75 -13.44 -2.01 -21.48
CA GLY A 75 -13.50 -3.45 -21.73
C GLY A 75 -13.42 -3.85 -23.21
N LYS A 76 -13.27 -2.90 -24.13
CA LYS A 76 -13.18 -3.14 -25.58
C LYS A 76 -11.74 -3.21 -26.09
N GLY A 77 -10.78 -2.71 -25.31
CA GLY A 77 -9.38 -2.65 -25.67
C GLY A 77 -8.66 -4.00 -25.59
N ALA A 78 -7.39 -4.01 -25.98
CA ALA A 78 -6.53 -5.16 -25.81
C ALA A 78 -6.35 -5.52 -24.32
N PRO A 79 -6.32 -6.81 -23.97
CA PRO A 79 -6.12 -7.23 -22.59
C PRO A 79 -4.67 -6.97 -22.17
N LYS A 80 -4.50 -6.18 -21.11
CA LYS A 80 -3.21 -5.92 -20.47
C LYS A 80 -3.10 -6.70 -19.16
N VAL A 81 -1.88 -6.96 -18.74
CA VAL A 81 -1.55 -7.64 -17.48
C VAL A 81 -0.97 -6.65 -16.50
N TYR A 82 -1.48 -6.66 -15.29
CA TYR A 82 -1.12 -5.74 -14.22
C TYR A 82 -0.67 -6.55 -12.99
N ASP A 83 0.53 -6.27 -12.50
CA ASP A 83 1.02 -6.79 -11.23
C ASP A 83 0.67 -5.80 -10.13
N VAL A 84 -0.35 -6.12 -9.37
CA VAL A 84 -0.88 -5.27 -8.30
C VAL A 84 -0.54 -5.80 -6.90
N THR A 85 0.44 -6.69 -6.80
CA THR A 85 0.85 -7.32 -5.54
C THR A 85 1.11 -6.28 -4.45
N ASP A 86 1.93 -5.27 -4.74
CA ASP A 86 2.28 -4.23 -3.77
C ASP A 86 1.12 -3.25 -3.46
N TYR A 87 0.03 -3.33 -4.21
CA TYR A 87 -1.12 -2.45 -4.05
C TYR A 87 -2.25 -3.06 -3.21
N VAL A 88 -2.23 -4.37 -2.98
CA VAL A 88 -3.30 -5.10 -2.28
C VAL A 88 -3.60 -4.49 -0.91
N GLU A 89 -2.57 -4.27 -0.09
CA GLU A 89 -2.73 -3.74 1.28
C GLU A 89 -3.27 -2.31 1.35
N VAL A 90 -3.04 -1.51 0.30
CA VAL A 90 -3.43 -0.10 0.25
C VAL A 90 -4.65 0.16 -0.64
N HIS A 91 -5.24 -0.90 -1.21
CA HIS A 91 -6.41 -0.79 -2.06
C HIS A 91 -7.62 -0.26 -1.28
N PRO A 92 -8.26 0.86 -1.70
CA PRO A 92 -9.39 1.45 -0.97
C PRO A 92 -10.59 0.52 -0.81
N GLY A 93 -10.75 -0.47 -1.71
CA GLY A 93 -11.79 -1.51 -1.64
C GLY A 93 -11.41 -2.72 -0.78
N GLY A 94 -10.24 -2.70 -0.12
CA GLY A 94 -9.74 -3.84 0.66
C GLY A 94 -9.63 -5.11 -0.18
N GLU A 95 -10.05 -6.25 0.38
CA GLU A 95 -9.96 -7.58 -0.25
C GLU A 95 -10.78 -7.73 -1.54
N ALA A 96 -11.62 -6.75 -1.91
CA ALA A 96 -12.37 -6.81 -3.16
C ALA A 96 -11.46 -6.92 -4.40
N ILE A 97 -10.21 -6.47 -4.31
CA ILE A 97 -9.22 -6.63 -5.38
C ILE A 97 -8.89 -8.10 -5.66
N LEU A 98 -9.05 -8.99 -4.68
CA LEU A 98 -8.78 -10.42 -4.79
C LEU A 98 -9.89 -11.18 -5.53
N ALA A 99 -11.05 -10.57 -5.75
CA ALA A 99 -12.21 -11.24 -6.35
C ALA A 99 -11.93 -11.81 -7.75
N HIS A 100 -10.95 -11.25 -8.45
CA HIS A 100 -10.55 -11.65 -9.81
C HIS A 100 -9.07 -12.04 -9.89
N ALA A 101 -8.51 -12.50 -8.76
CA ALA A 101 -7.10 -12.86 -8.66
C ALA A 101 -6.68 -13.85 -9.75
N GLY A 102 -5.60 -13.53 -10.49
CA GLY A 102 -5.11 -14.34 -11.60
C GLY A 102 -6.03 -14.37 -12.84
N GLY A 103 -7.05 -13.52 -12.91
CA GLY A 103 -8.08 -13.56 -13.95
C GLY A 103 -8.45 -12.20 -14.53
N ASP A 104 -9.55 -12.20 -15.29
CA ASP A 104 -10.09 -10.98 -15.92
C ASP A 104 -10.91 -10.15 -14.92
N ALA A 105 -10.35 -9.03 -14.52
CA ALA A 105 -10.94 -8.06 -13.60
C ALA A 105 -11.66 -6.90 -14.32
N THR A 106 -11.78 -6.93 -15.64
CA THR A 106 -12.29 -5.81 -16.45
C THR A 106 -13.64 -5.31 -15.96
N ALA A 107 -14.60 -6.20 -15.75
CA ALA A 107 -15.96 -5.82 -15.33
C ALA A 107 -15.97 -5.17 -13.93
N GLY A 108 -15.17 -5.69 -13.00
CA GLY A 108 -15.00 -5.13 -11.66
C GLY A 108 -14.30 -3.77 -11.70
N PHE A 109 -13.30 -3.62 -12.55
CA PHE A 109 -12.52 -2.39 -12.67
C PHE A 109 -13.32 -1.22 -13.28
N PHE A 110 -14.14 -1.46 -14.29
CA PHE A 110 -14.99 -0.43 -14.91
C PHE A 110 -16.34 -0.24 -14.21
N GLY A 111 -16.51 -0.78 -13.00
CA GLY A 111 -17.68 -0.52 -12.16
C GLY A 111 -17.70 0.90 -11.58
N PRO A 112 -18.84 1.34 -11.01
CA PRO A 112 -19.02 2.69 -10.49
C PRO A 112 -18.15 3.01 -9.27
N GLN A 113 -17.49 2.02 -8.70
CA GLN A 113 -16.63 2.14 -7.52
C GLN A 113 -15.25 2.74 -7.83
N HIS A 114 -14.82 2.76 -9.10
CA HIS A 114 -13.51 3.31 -9.48
C HIS A 114 -13.66 4.69 -10.11
N PRO A 115 -13.03 5.73 -9.53
CA PRO A 115 -12.97 7.06 -10.10
C PRO A 115 -12.01 7.10 -11.31
N SER A 116 -12.10 8.17 -12.11
CA SER A 116 -11.23 8.35 -13.30
C SER A 116 -9.73 8.29 -12.99
N THR A 117 -9.33 8.72 -11.80
CA THR A 117 -7.92 8.66 -11.34
C THR A 117 -7.40 7.23 -11.19
N ALA A 118 -8.28 6.25 -10.94
CA ALA A 118 -7.88 4.85 -10.87
C ALA A 118 -7.43 4.32 -12.24
N PHE A 119 -7.97 4.85 -13.33
CA PHE A 119 -7.58 4.47 -14.69
C PHE A 119 -6.18 4.96 -15.07
N GLU A 120 -5.74 6.07 -14.49
CA GLU A 120 -4.37 6.57 -14.66
C GLU A 120 -3.41 5.77 -13.77
N LEU A 121 -3.80 5.56 -12.51
CA LEU A 121 -2.98 4.83 -11.54
C LEU A 121 -2.70 3.40 -11.95
N VAL A 122 -3.68 2.67 -12.49
CA VAL A 122 -3.50 1.25 -12.85
C VAL A 122 -2.41 1.05 -13.90
N GLU A 123 -2.16 2.01 -14.78
CA GLU A 123 -1.12 1.91 -15.81
C GLU A 123 0.31 1.83 -15.23
N GLU A 124 0.52 2.28 -13.99
CA GLU A 124 1.80 2.15 -13.29
C GLU A 124 2.13 0.68 -12.95
N PHE A 125 1.10 -0.15 -12.81
CA PHE A 125 1.22 -1.58 -12.51
C PHE A 125 1.30 -2.45 -13.76
N CYS A 126 1.21 -1.88 -14.96
CA CYS A 126 1.21 -2.62 -16.21
C CYS A 126 2.55 -3.30 -16.47
N ILE A 127 2.55 -4.64 -16.55
CA ILE A 127 3.71 -5.46 -16.86
C ILE A 127 3.71 -6.04 -18.28
N GLY A 128 2.60 -5.90 -19.02
CA GLY A 128 2.54 -6.39 -20.39
C GLY A 128 1.13 -6.58 -20.90
N TRP A 129 0.96 -7.53 -21.79
CA TRP A 129 -0.30 -7.85 -22.45
C TRP A 129 -0.53 -9.34 -22.55
N VAL A 130 -1.80 -9.74 -22.70
CA VAL A 130 -2.13 -11.15 -22.87
C VAL A 130 -1.87 -11.56 -24.32
N VAL A 131 -1.16 -12.67 -24.50
CA VAL A 131 -0.96 -13.35 -25.79
C VAL A 131 -1.73 -14.65 -25.83
N ALA A 132 -2.10 -15.09 -27.04
CA ALA A 132 -2.64 -16.43 -27.20
C ALA A 132 -1.61 -17.44 -26.71
N GLY A 133 -2.05 -18.40 -25.87
CA GLY A 133 -1.19 -19.51 -25.48
C GLY A 133 -0.78 -20.25 -26.73
N GLY A 134 0.52 -20.38 -26.98
CA GLY A 134 1.00 -21.35 -27.96
C GLY A 134 0.66 -22.76 -27.46
N GLU A 135 0.02 -23.54 -28.28
CA GLU A 135 -0.10 -24.99 -28.10
C GLU A 135 1.29 -25.64 -28.12
#